data_de5b6e14dbd2caea2564b24c5a45e782
#
_entry.id   de5b6e14dbd2caea2564b24c5a45e782
#
_cell.length_a   1.000
_cell.length_b   1.000
_cell.length_c   1.000
_cell.angle_alpha   90.00
_cell.angle_beta   90.00
_cell.angle_gamma   90.00
#
_symmetry.space_group_name_H-M   'P 1'
#
loop_
_entity.id
_entity.type
_entity.pdbx_description
1 polymer ?
#
loop_
_entity_poly.entity_id
_entity_poly.type
_entity_poly.pdbx_seq_one_letter_code
_entity_poly.pdbx_strand_id
1 'polypeptide(L)' 'MDPILTGLLKPKSIAIIGASTNPTKIGYKVVLNLIESQYKGGICPVNPSATEILGLKCYPTVNDIPYVVDA' A
#
# COMPACT_ATOMS: atom_id res chain seq x y z
N MET A 1 8.27 21.23 -4.84
CA MET A 1 9.11 20.13 -5.34
C MET A 1 9.41 20.34 -6.82
N ASP A 2 10.64 20.05 -7.22
CA ASP A 2 11.02 20.20 -8.61
C ASP A 2 10.27 19.18 -9.49
N PRO A 3 9.56 19.63 -10.54
CA PRO A 3 8.82 18.70 -11.40
C PRO A 3 9.69 17.66 -12.09
N ILE A 4 10.94 18.01 -12.39
CA ILE A 4 11.87 17.08 -13.02
C ILE A 4 12.17 15.92 -12.08
N LEU A 5 12.43 16.24 -10.81
CA LEU A 5 12.67 15.21 -9.81
C LEU A 5 11.41 14.36 -9.58
N THR A 6 10.25 15.02 -9.61
CA THR A 6 8.99 14.28 -9.46
C THR A 6 8.79 13.29 -10.60
N GLY A 7 9.18 13.65 -11.82
CA GLY A 7 9.07 12.76 -12.96
C GLY A 7 10.04 11.59 -12.92
N LEU A 8 11.19 11.74 -12.23
CA LEU A 8 12.19 10.70 -12.13
C LEU A 8 12.00 9.81 -10.91
N LEU A 9 11.42 10.36 -9.84
CA LEU A 9 11.25 9.65 -8.60
C LEU A 9 9.84 9.08 -8.52
N LYS A 10 9.75 7.83 -8.11
CA LYS A 10 8.44 7.22 -7.86
C LYS A 10 7.82 7.89 -6.63
N PRO A 11 6.49 8.06 -6.62
CA PRO A 11 5.81 8.48 -5.41
C PRO A 11 6.13 7.55 -4.25
N LYS A 12 6.07 8.07 -3.04
CA LYS A 12 6.34 7.28 -1.85
C LYS A 12 5.39 6.09 -1.75
N SER A 13 5.92 4.97 -1.33
CA SER A 13 5.14 3.77 -1.09
C SER A 13 4.82 3.63 0.39
N ILE A 14 3.64 3.11 0.69
CA ILE A 14 3.16 2.89 2.05
C ILE A 14 2.88 1.42 2.24
N ALA A 15 3.39 0.85 3.32
CA ALA A 15 3.05 -0.52 3.72
C ALA A 15 1.96 -0.45 4.79
N ILE A 16 0.88 -1.19 4.59
CA ILE A 16 -0.22 -1.26 5.54
C ILE A 16 -0.11 -2.58 6.28
N ILE A 17 0.54 -2.55 7.43
CA ILE A 17 0.71 -3.73 8.27
C ILE A 17 -0.64 -4.06 8.92
N GLY A 18 -1.03 -5.32 8.83
CA GLY A 18 -2.33 -5.73 9.36
C GLY A 18 -3.49 -5.40 8.44
N ALA A 19 -3.20 -5.14 7.16
CA ALA A 19 -4.26 -4.97 6.17
C ALA A 19 -5.16 -6.22 6.16
N SER A 20 -6.43 -6.04 5.88
CA SER A 20 -7.41 -7.11 5.99
C SER A 20 -8.36 -7.13 4.80
N THR A 21 -8.88 -8.31 4.47
CA THR A 21 -9.95 -8.46 3.49
C THR A 21 -11.33 -8.25 4.14
N ASN A 22 -11.38 -8.20 5.47
CA ASN A 22 -12.64 -8.05 6.21
C ASN A 22 -13.01 -6.58 6.32
N PRO A 23 -14.15 -6.15 5.73
CA PRO A 23 -14.55 -4.73 5.73
C PRO A 23 -14.77 -4.13 7.12
N THR A 24 -14.93 -4.94 8.14
CA THR A 24 -15.13 -4.44 9.51
C THR A 24 -13.81 -4.12 10.21
N LYS A 25 -12.69 -4.52 9.65
CA LYS A 25 -11.38 -4.32 10.27
C LYS A 25 -10.78 -2.97 9.88
N ILE A 26 -10.03 -2.39 10.80
CA ILE A 26 -9.38 -1.10 10.57
C ILE A 26 -8.41 -1.16 9.40
N GLY A 27 -7.65 -2.26 9.28
CA GLY A 27 -6.71 -2.42 8.18
C GLY A 27 -7.34 -2.37 6.81
N TYR A 28 -8.55 -2.91 6.67
CA TYR A 28 -9.31 -2.79 5.43
C TYR A 28 -9.70 -1.33 5.16
N LYS A 29 -10.18 -0.65 6.19
CA LYS A 29 -10.64 0.73 6.06
C LYS A 29 -9.50 1.67 5.70
N VAL A 30 -8.31 1.44 6.24
CA VAL A 30 -7.14 2.24 5.90
C VAL A 30 -6.78 2.09 4.42
N VAL A 31 -6.75 0.86 3.92
CA VAL A 31 -6.47 0.61 2.49
C VAL A 31 -7.53 1.28 1.62
N LEU A 32 -8.80 1.11 1.99
CA LEU A 32 -9.91 1.71 1.24
C LEU A 32 -9.79 3.23 1.21
N ASN A 33 -9.48 3.86 2.34
CA ASN A 33 -9.33 5.31 2.40
C ASN A 33 -8.20 5.80 1.49
N LEU A 34 -7.09 5.09 1.44
CA LEU A 34 -5.98 5.47 0.57
C LEU A 34 -6.38 5.38 -0.89
N ILE A 35 -7.12 4.33 -1.26
CA ILE A 35 -7.60 4.17 -2.63
C ILE A 35 -8.58 5.30 -2.97
N GLU A 36 -9.53 5.57 -2.10
CA GLU A 36 -10.56 6.58 -2.35
C GLU A 36 -9.99 7.99 -2.38
N SER A 37 -8.92 8.24 -1.62
CA SER A 37 -8.25 9.54 -1.64
C SER A 37 -7.35 9.70 -2.86
N GLN A 38 -7.27 8.68 -3.70
CA GLN A 38 -6.42 8.69 -4.90
C GLN A 38 -4.95 8.91 -4.55
N TYR A 39 -4.49 8.21 -3.51
CA TYR A 39 -3.09 8.26 -3.13
C TYR A 39 -2.22 7.85 -4.32
N LYS A 40 -1.27 8.70 -4.68
CA LYS A 40 -0.47 8.50 -5.90
C LYS A 40 0.75 7.63 -5.71
N GLY A 41 1.09 7.31 -4.49
CA GLY A 41 2.19 6.40 -4.20
C GLY A 41 1.77 4.96 -4.29
N GLY A 42 2.72 4.06 -4.04
CA GLY A 42 2.42 2.64 -3.96
C GLY A 42 1.72 2.31 -2.65
N ILE A 43 0.71 1.47 -2.72
CA ILE A 43 0.02 0.97 -1.54
C ILE A 43 0.31 -0.52 -1.43
N CYS A 44 0.97 -0.92 -0.35
CA CYS A 44 1.42 -2.30 -0.17
C CYS A 44 0.74 -2.92 1.06
N PRO A 45 -0.43 -3.55 0.88
CA PRO A 45 -1.05 -4.25 1.99
C PRO A 45 -0.17 -5.42 2.43
N VAL A 46 -0.09 -5.63 3.73
CA VAL A 46 0.69 -6.73 4.30
C VAL A 46 -0.21 -7.59 5.17
N ASN A 47 -0.37 -8.85 4.78
CA ASN A 47 -1.18 -9.81 5.52
C ASN A 47 -0.71 -11.22 5.13
N PRO A 48 -0.34 -12.07 6.12
CA PRO A 48 0.18 -13.40 5.82
C PRO A 48 -0.84 -14.36 5.23
N SER A 49 -2.12 -14.04 5.32
CA SER A 49 -3.19 -14.93 4.88
C SER A 49 -3.87 -14.50 3.59
N ALA A 50 -3.57 -13.32 3.08
CA ALA A 50 -4.22 -12.80 1.88
C ALA A 50 -3.20 -12.59 0.76
N THR A 51 -3.65 -12.78 -0.49
CA THR A 51 -2.82 -12.51 -1.66
C THR A 51 -3.22 -11.23 -2.34
N GLU A 52 -4.43 -10.75 -2.08
CA GLU A 52 -4.96 -9.54 -2.69
C GLU A 52 -5.97 -8.89 -1.75
N ILE A 53 -5.93 -7.57 -1.66
CA ILE A 53 -6.88 -6.79 -0.87
C ILE A 53 -7.32 -5.61 -1.73
N LEU A 54 -8.62 -5.51 -1.99
CA LEU A 54 -9.20 -4.40 -2.76
C LEU A 54 -8.52 -4.21 -4.12
N GLY A 55 -8.12 -5.30 -4.76
CA GLY A 55 -7.47 -5.26 -6.06
C GLY A 55 -5.98 -4.98 -6.01
N LEU A 56 -5.42 -4.80 -4.82
CA LEU A 56 -3.99 -4.55 -4.66
C LEU A 56 -3.29 -5.84 -4.24
N LYS A 57 -2.11 -6.09 -4.79
CA LYS A 57 -1.31 -7.24 -4.40
C LYS A 57 -0.95 -7.13 -2.93
N CYS A 58 -1.22 -8.18 -2.16
CA CYS A 58 -0.90 -8.25 -0.75
C CYS A 58 0.35 -9.09 -0.56
N TYR A 59 1.24 -8.63 0.33
CA TYR A 59 2.48 -9.33 0.63
C TYR A 59 2.39 -9.98 2.00
N PRO A 60 2.94 -11.21 2.16
CA PRO A 60 2.86 -11.89 3.45
C PRO A 60 3.68 -11.20 4.55
N THR A 61 4.79 -10.56 4.17
CA THR A 61 5.59 -9.77 5.11
C THR A 61 6.14 -8.54 4.40
N VAL A 62 6.60 -7.56 5.17
CA VAL A 62 7.23 -6.36 4.62
C VAL A 62 8.45 -6.72 3.77
N ASN A 63 9.18 -7.76 4.16
CA ASN A 63 10.39 -8.16 3.44
C ASN A 63 10.11 -8.70 2.05
N ASP A 64 8.86 -9.08 1.76
CA ASP A 64 8.49 -9.58 0.44
C ASP A 64 8.20 -8.47 -0.56
N ILE A 65 8.13 -7.23 -0.10
CA ILE A 65 7.89 -6.09 -0.97
C ILE A 65 9.17 -5.83 -1.78
N PRO A 66 9.08 -5.85 -3.14
CA PRO A 66 10.29 -5.83 -3.97
C PRO A 66 10.93 -4.45 -4.15
N TYR A 67 10.48 -3.45 -3.40
CA TYR A 67 11.03 -2.10 -3.50
C TYR A 67 10.99 -1.42 -2.14
N VAL A 68 11.69 -0.28 -2.03
CA VAL A 68 11.77 0.46 -0.77
C VAL A 68 10.41 1.07 -0.44
N VAL A 69 10.04 0.93 0.83
CA VAL A 69 8.80 1.50 1.35
C VAL A 69 9.17 2.61 2.33
N ASP A 70 8.54 3.78 2.15
CA ASP A 70 8.85 4.96 2.96
C ASP A 70 8.04 5.05 4.24
N ALA A 71 6.94 4.35 4.29
CA ALA A 71 6.09 4.39 5.48
C ALA A 71 5.26 3.12 5.65
#